data_45f91a9826c67dd6a5e5e70949a5cc1f
#
_entry.id   45f91a9826c67dd6a5e5e70949a5cc1f
#
_cell.length_a   1.000
_cell.length_b   1.000
_cell.length_c   1.000
_cell.angle_alpha   90.00
_cell.angle_beta   90.00
_cell.angle_gamma   90.00
#
_symmetry.space_group_name_H-M   'P 1'
#
loop_
_entity.id
_entity.type
_entity.pdbx_description
1 polymer ?
#
loop_
_entity_poly.entity_id
_entity_poly.type
_entity_poly.pdbx_seq_one_letter_code
_entity_poly.pdbx_strand_id
1 'polypeptide(L)'
;MKRRHAVKQHRGQATLEFVLVYASVIAPVTFAIIFSAQLLWVWHSAIELTREGARYAATHCWQADGGNVKNYIQANVPVNIDQDQFSGSGTATITVAYYTRDPNSGTLVDFACDGDCSPACVPDAVTISIDGYEYRRFMSYLGLAPIALPNFTTTLPMEGAGCDPEQGSCSP
;
A
#
# COMPACT_ATOMS: atom_id res chain seq x y z
N MET A 1 -51.53 6.20 61.47
CA MET A 1 -51.28 5.52 60.18
C MET A 1 -50.08 6.20 59.50
N LYS A 2 -48.91 5.53 59.45
CA LYS A 2 -47.64 6.05 58.92
C LYS A 2 -47.51 5.49 57.50
N ARG A 3 -47.72 6.36 56.46
CA ARG A 3 -47.53 5.98 55.04
C ARG A 3 -46.02 5.79 54.80
N ARG A 4 -45.58 4.56 54.61
CA ARG A 4 -44.22 4.25 54.08
C ARG A 4 -44.20 4.61 52.59
N HIS A 5 -43.54 5.72 52.26
CA HIS A 5 -43.19 6.01 50.87
C HIS A 5 -42.17 4.93 50.44
N ALA A 6 -42.60 4.03 49.56
CA ALA A 6 -41.73 3.12 48.89
C ALA A 6 -40.80 3.95 47.98
N VAL A 7 -39.54 4.06 48.37
CA VAL A 7 -38.48 4.63 47.51
C VAL A 7 -38.31 3.59 46.38
N LYS A 8 -38.91 3.89 45.25
CA LYS A 8 -38.75 3.11 44.00
C LYS A 8 -37.26 3.11 43.68
N GLN A 9 -36.66 1.95 43.76
CA GLN A 9 -35.22 1.79 43.46
C GLN A 9 -35.02 2.03 41.96
N HIS A 10 -34.49 3.20 41.58
CA HIS A 10 -34.08 3.58 40.21
C HIS A 10 -32.70 3.00 39.82
N ARG A 11 -32.28 1.88 40.44
CA ARG A 11 -30.95 1.27 40.21
C ARG A 11 -30.75 0.71 38.79
N GLY A 12 -31.83 0.42 38.05
CA GLY A 12 -31.77 -0.07 36.66
C GLY A 12 -31.71 1.04 35.61
N GLN A 13 -32.19 2.24 35.94
CA GLN A 13 -32.27 3.32 34.95
C GLN A 13 -30.89 3.87 34.56
N ALA A 14 -30.00 4.09 35.51
CA ALA A 14 -28.62 4.54 35.25
C ALA A 14 -27.82 3.57 34.38
N THR A 15 -28.05 2.25 34.59
CA THR A 15 -27.41 1.22 33.76
C THR A 15 -27.91 1.26 32.33
N LEU A 16 -29.23 1.47 32.14
CA LEU A 16 -29.83 1.55 30.81
C LEU A 16 -29.38 2.80 30.06
N GLU A 17 -29.32 3.94 30.75
CA GLU A 17 -28.77 5.20 30.17
C GLU A 17 -27.31 5.05 29.76
N PHE A 18 -26.50 4.41 30.61
CA PHE A 18 -25.10 4.10 30.28
C PHE A 18 -24.96 3.22 29.03
N VAL A 19 -25.75 2.12 28.98
CA VAL A 19 -25.75 1.20 27.82
C VAL A 19 -26.17 1.91 26.54
N LEU A 20 -27.19 2.77 26.60
CA LEU A 20 -27.65 3.55 25.43
C LEU A 20 -26.58 4.52 24.95
N VAL A 21 -25.92 5.28 25.85
CA VAL A 21 -24.84 6.21 25.48
C VAL A 21 -23.63 5.44 24.96
N TYR A 22 -23.28 4.31 25.60
CA TYR A 22 -22.18 3.48 25.14
C TYR A 22 -22.43 2.95 23.71
N ALA A 23 -23.60 2.35 23.47
CA ALA A 23 -23.93 1.72 22.20
C ALA A 23 -24.14 2.76 21.08
N SER A 24 -24.68 3.94 21.39
CA SER A 24 -25.03 4.95 20.36
C SER A 24 -23.89 5.93 20.06
N VAL A 25 -22.98 6.19 20.99
CA VAL A 25 -21.92 7.20 20.84
C VAL A 25 -20.53 6.59 20.99
N ILE A 26 -20.24 5.96 22.13
CA ILE A 26 -18.87 5.54 22.45
C ILE A 26 -18.44 4.40 21.52
N ALA A 27 -19.27 3.39 21.32
CA ALA A 27 -18.90 2.26 20.47
C ALA A 27 -18.70 2.67 19.00
N PRO A 28 -19.59 3.45 18.33
CA PRO A 28 -19.37 3.94 16.98
C PRO A 28 -18.12 4.82 16.84
N VAL A 29 -17.87 5.72 17.81
CA VAL A 29 -16.67 6.58 17.78
C VAL A 29 -15.40 5.75 17.93
N THR A 30 -15.37 4.80 18.87
CA THR A 30 -14.23 3.88 19.03
C THR A 30 -13.97 3.08 17.77
N PHE A 31 -15.04 2.55 17.16
CA PHE A 31 -14.94 1.82 15.90
C PHE A 31 -14.38 2.72 14.78
N ALA A 32 -14.86 3.96 14.65
CA ALA A 32 -14.38 4.90 13.64
C ALA A 32 -12.88 5.22 13.80
N ILE A 33 -12.40 5.36 15.04
CA ILE A 33 -10.98 5.59 15.34
C ILE A 33 -10.15 4.37 14.93
N ILE A 34 -10.55 3.16 15.33
CA ILE A 34 -9.84 1.92 15.00
C ILE A 34 -9.81 1.71 13.48
N PHE A 35 -10.93 1.92 12.82
CA PHE A 35 -11.06 1.81 11.37
C PHE A 35 -10.13 2.80 10.64
N SER A 36 -10.14 4.06 11.04
CA SER A 36 -9.26 5.09 10.45
C SER A 36 -7.78 4.78 10.67
N ALA A 37 -7.41 4.32 11.87
CA ALA A 37 -6.04 3.93 12.17
C ALA A 37 -5.58 2.76 11.29
N GLN A 38 -6.42 1.76 11.07
CA GLN A 38 -6.09 0.63 10.19
C GLN A 38 -5.98 1.03 8.72
N LEU A 39 -6.88 1.90 8.25
CA LEU A 39 -6.81 2.42 6.88
C LEU A 39 -5.51 3.19 6.64
N LEU A 40 -5.12 4.06 7.58
CA LEU A 40 -3.84 4.79 7.51
C LEU A 40 -2.64 3.86 7.58
N TRP A 41 -2.71 2.80 8.37
CA TRP A 41 -1.63 1.82 8.45
C TRP A 41 -1.45 1.07 7.12
N VAL A 42 -2.53 0.61 6.50
CA VAL A 42 -2.49 -0.02 5.16
C VAL A 42 -1.93 0.96 4.12
N TRP A 43 -2.41 2.21 4.14
CA TRP A 43 -1.90 3.27 3.27
C TRP A 43 -0.39 3.47 3.39
N HIS A 44 0.10 3.61 4.61
CA HIS A 44 1.53 3.78 4.87
C HIS A 44 2.35 2.58 4.40
N SER A 45 1.88 1.36 4.67
CA SER A 45 2.56 0.15 4.24
C SER A 45 2.59 -0.02 2.71
N ALA A 46 1.55 0.41 2.00
CA ALA A 46 1.53 0.40 0.55
C ALA A 46 2.57 1.39 -0.04
N ILE A 47 2.71 2.58 0.55
CA ILE A 47 3.75 3.54 0.16
C ILE A 47 5.15 2.99 0.43
N GLU A 48 5.38 2.38 1.60
CA GLU A 48 6.68 1.79 1.90
C GLU A 48 7.02 0.63 0.96
N LEU A 49 6.02 -0.19 0.59
CA LEU A 49 6.21 -1.28 -0.37
C LEU A 49 6.65 -0.76 -1.76
N THR A 50 6.09 0.35 -2.24
CA THR A 50 6.54 0.97 -3.50
C THR A 50 7.96 1.53 -3.38
N ARG A 51 8.33 2.09 -2.23
CA ARG A 51 9.68 2.60 -1.96
C ARG A 51 10.72 1.49 -1.90
N GLU A 52 10.40 0.40 -1.22
CA GLU A 52 11.28 -0.78 -1.16
C GLU A 52 11.46 -1.40 -2.54
N GLY A 53 10.39 -1.54 -3.31
CA GLY A 53 10.46 -1.99 -4.69
C GLY A 53 11.34 -1.09 -5.57
N ALA A 54 11.21 0.23 -5.42
CA ALA A 54 12.01 1.18 -6.17
C ALA A 54 13.51 1.14 -5.77
N ARG A 55 13.82 0.95 -4.48
CA ARG A 55 15.20 0.73 -4.01
C ARG A 55 15.78 -0.56 -4.55
N TYR A 56 15.00 -1.65 -4.52
CA TYR A 56 15.42 -2.92 -5.12
C TYR A 56 15.73 -2.74 -6.60
N ALA A 57 14.82 -2.11 -7.36
CA ALA A 57 15.02 -1.83 -8.78
C ALA A 57 16.27 -0.98 -9.07
N ALA A 58 16.57 0.00 -8.20
CA ALA A 58 17.74 0.88 -8.38
C ALA A 58 19.07 0.16 -8.19
N THR A 59 19.10 -0.96 -7.44
CA THR A 59 20.31 -1.71 -7.09
C THR A 59 20.45 -3.05 -7.78
N HIS A 60 19.43 -3.49 -8.50
CA HIS A 60 19.43 -4.77 -9.21
C HIS A 60 19.26 -4.54 -10.71
N CYS A 61 19.66 -5.52 -11.45
CA CYS A 61 19.59 -5.53 -12.90
C CYS A 61 18.17 -5.27 -13.39
N TRP A 62 18.02 -4.26 -14.27
CA TRP A 62 16.73 -3.92 -14.85
C TRP A 62 16.24 -4.97 -15.84
N GLN A 63 14.93 -5.17 -15.89
CA GLN A 63 14.25 -6.03 -16.85
C GLN A 63 13.10 -5.25 -17.47
N ALA A 64 12.92 -5.34 -18.79
CA ALA A 64 11.95 -4.56 -19.52
C ALA A 64 10.50 -4.72 -19.01
N ASP A 65 10.15 -5.94 -18.56
CA ASP A 65 8.85 -6.25 -17.94
C ASP A 65 8.79 -5.96 -16.43
N GLY A 66 9.92 -5.62 -15.80
CA GLY A 66 10.06 -5.43 -14.37
C GLY A 66 9.79 -6.70 -13.55
N GLY A 67 9.98 -7.89 -14.12
CA GLY A 67 9.60 -9.16 -13.52
C GLY A 67 10.31 -9.43 -12.19
N ASN A 68 11.61 -9.15 -12.10
CA ASN A 68 12.40 -9.29 -10.88
C ASN A 68 11.86 -8.39 -9.74
N VAL A 69 11.52 -7.15 -10.05
CA VAL A 69 10.98 -6.19 -9.08
C VAL A 69 9.56 -6.57 -8.64
N LYS A 70 8.71 -6.98 -9.57
CA LYS A 70 7.36 -7.47 -9.25
C LYS A 70 7.41 -8.68 -8.34
N ASN A 71 8.28 -9.64 -8.63
CA ASN A 71 8.48 -10.83 -7.80
C ASN A 71 9.00 -10.48 -6.41
N TYR A 72 9.95 -9.54 -6.32
CA TYR A 72 10.45 -9.04 -5.04
C TYR A 72 9.35 -8.40 -4.21
N ILE A 73 8.55 -7.51 -4.80
CA ILE A 73 7.43 -6.85 -4.12
C ILE A 73 6.42 -7.89 -3.64
N GLN A 74 6.02 -8.83 -4.48
CA GLN A 74 5.06 -9.88 -4.10
C GLN A 74 5.56 -10.79 -2.99
N ALA A 75 6.85 -11.08 -2.95
CA ALA A 75 7.47 -11.89 -1.90
C ALA A 75 7.60 -11.15 -0.55
N ASN A 76 7.63 -9.82 -0.56
CA ASN A 76 7.85 -8.98 0.61
C ASN A 76 6.61 -8.16 1.01
N VAL A 77 5.41 -8.56 0.59
CA VAL A 77 4.16 -7.90 0.97
C VAL A 77 3.98 -7.94 2.49
N PRO A 78 3.80 -6.79 3.17
CA PRO A 78 3.58 -6.74 4.60
C PRO A 78 2.26 -7.44 5.00
N VAL A 79 2.23 -8.04 6.19
CA VAL A 79 1.07 -8.81 6.72
C VAL A 79 -0.24 -8.02 6.84
N ASN A 80 -0.16 -6.69 6.85
CA ASN A 80 -1.33 -5.81 6.89
C ASN A 80 -1.89 -5.46 5.51
N ILE A 81 -1.22 -5.89 4.44
CA ILE A 81 -1.67 -5.77 3.06
C ILE A 81 -2.21 -7.13 2.61
N ASP A 82 -3.32 -7.12 1.89
CA ASP A 82 -3.92 -8.33 1.32
C ASP A 82 -3.11 -8.81 0.11
N GLN A 83 -2.30 -9.84 0.31
CA GLN A 83 -1.45 -10.40 -0.73
C GLN A 83 -2.27 -10.98 -1.90
N ASP A 84 -3.46 -11.51 -1.63
CA ASP A 84 -4.35 -12.07 -2.65
C ASP A 84 -4.76 -11.05 -3.72
N GLN A 85 -4.73 -9.75 -3.41
CA GLN A 85 -5.05 -8.71 -4.38
C GLN A 85 -4.00 -8.55 -5.47
N PHE A 86 -2.77 -8.99 -5.24
CA PHE A 86 -1.67 -9.00 -6.23
C PHE A 86 -1.60 -10.29 -7.05
N SER A 87 -2.47 -11.26 -6.76
CA SER A 87 -2.58 -12.49 -7.56
C SER A 87 -3.31 -12.24 -8.87
N GLY A 88 -3.23 -13.17 -9.82
CA GLY A 88 -3.85 -13.03 -11.14
C GLY A 88 -5.38 -12.87 -11.16
N SER A 89 -6.05 -13.14 -10.02
CA SER A 89 -7.49 -12.89 -9.80
C SER A 89 -7.76 -11.66 -8.95
N GLY A 90 -6.72 -10.95 -8.50
CA GLY A 90 -6.83 -9.77 -7.67
C GLY A 90 -7.09 -8.49 -8.47
N THR A 91 -7.37 -7.40 -7.75
CA THR A 91 -7.66 -6.08 -8.33
C THR A 91 -6.42 -5.19 -8.40
N ALA A 92 -5.41 -5.47 -7.56
CA ALA A 92 -4.20 -4.66 -7.49
C ALA A 92 -3.18 -5.06 -8.55
N THR A 93 -2.64 -4.07 -9.25
CA THR A 93 -1.61 -4.27 -10.27
C THR A 93 -0.33 -3.54 -9.86
N ILE A 94 0.81 -4.24 -9.95
CA ILE A 94 2.13 -3.65 -9.78
C ILE A 94 2.69 -3.31 -11.16
N THR A 95 2.96 -2.04 -11.40
CA THR A 95 3.56 -1.54 -12.63
C THR A 95 4.98 -1.05 -12.34
N VAL A 96 5.93 -1.47 -13.15
CA VAL A 96 7.33 -1.04 -13.13
C VAL A 96 7.61 -0.37 -14.46
N ALA A 97 8.03 0.88 -14.43
CA ALA A 97 8.37 1.66 -15.62
C ALA A 97 9.77 2.25 -15.45
N TYR A 98 10.58 2.10 -16.48
CA TYR A 98 11.94 2.64 -16.53
C TYR A 98 11.99 3.85 -17.48
N TYR A 99 12.80 4.82 -17.11
CA TYR A 99 12.91 6.08 -17.85
C TYR A 99 14.36 6.44 -18.10
N THR A 100 14.59 7.13 -19.20
CA THR A 100 15.87 7.80 -19.49
C THR A 100 15.65 9.31 -19.59
N ARG A 101 16.70 10.06 -19.35
CA ARG A 101 16.64 11.52 -19.46
C ARG A 101 17.00 11.96 -20.88
N ASP A 102 16.08 12.65 -21.53
CA ASP A 102 16.37 13.29 -22.80
C ASP A 102 17.45 14.36 -22.63
N PRO A 103 18.61 14.25 -23.33
CA PRO A 103 19.73 15.18 -23.19
C PRO A 103 19.39 16.61 -23.62
N ASN A 104 18.37 16.83 -24.45
CA ASN A 104 18.00 18.14 -24.96
C ASN A 104 17.01 18.86 -24.06
N SER A 105 16.00 18.15 -23.56
CA SER A 105 14.93 18.74 -22.75
C SER A 105 15.12 18.51 -21.24
N GLY A 106 15.94 17.53 -20.84
CA GLY A 106 16.12 17.11 -19.45
C GLY A 106 14.89 16.38 -18.86
N THR A 107 13.85 16.14 -19.66
CA THR A 107 12.65 15.42 -19.22
C THR A 107 12.87 13.91 -19.23
N LEU A 108 12.14 13.20 -18.38
CA LEU A 108 12.12 11.74 -18.41
C LEU A 108 11.24 11.25 -19.56
N VAL A 109 11.78 10.36 -20.37
CA VAL A 109 11.09 9.67 -21.46
C VAL A 109 11.19 8.16 -21.24
N ASP A 110 10.30 7.39 -21.83
CA ASP A 110 10.31 5.95 -21.68
C ASP A 110 11.64 5.36 -22.12
N PHE A 111 12.22 4.54 -21.25
CA PHE A 111 13.47 3.86 -21.52
C PHE A 111 13.23 2.68 -22.47
N ALA A 112 14.05 2.57 -23.49
CA ALA A 112 14.04 1.46 -24.44
C ALA A 112 15.46 0.97 -24.69
N CYS A 113 15.67 -0.32 -24.57
CA CYS A 113 16.93 -1.00 -24.87
C CYS A 113 16.68 -2.40 -25.41
N ASP A 114 17.57 -2.90 -26.24
CA ASP A 114 17.43 -4.18 -26.96
C ASP A 114 17.64 -5.42 -26.09
N GLY A 115 17.99 -5.27 -24.81
CA GLY A 115 18.21 -6.40 -23.93
C GLY A 115 18.19 -6.03 -22.47
N ASP A 116 17.68 -6.95 -21.66
CA ASP A 116 17.70 -6.84 -20.22
C ASP A 116 19.14 -6.90 -19.68
N CYS A 117 19.39 -6.23 -18.56
CA CYS A 117 20.65 -6.35 -17.84
C CYS A 117 21.88 -5.97 -18.69
N SER A 118 21.77 -4.97 -19.54
CA SER A 118 22.88 -4.50 -20.35
C SER A 118 23.65 -3.38 -19.67
N PRO A 119 24.96 -3.51 -19.40
CA PRO A 119 25.76 -2.44 -18.82
C PRO A 119 25.98 -1.27 -19.78
N ALA A 120 25.78 -1.49 -21.08
CA ALA A 120 25.85 -0.44 -22.09
C ALA A 120 24.58 0.41 -22.20
N CYS A 121 23.51 -0.01 -21.52
CA CYS A 121 22.20 0.59 -21.66
C CYS A 121 21.46 0.50 -20.29
N VAL A 122 21.63 1.55 -19.47
CA VAL A 122 21.12 1.63 -18.11
C VAL A 122 20.06 2.73 -18.03
N PRO A 123 18.89 2.49 -17.43
CA PRO A 123 17.89 3.54 -17.23
C PRO A 123 18.34 4.56 -16.18
N ASP A 124 17.90 5.82 -16.33
CA ASP A 124 18.20 6.92 -15.39
C ASP A 124 17.25 6.96 -14.19
N ALA A 125 16.03 6.43 -14.35
CA ALA A 125 15.03 6.42 -13.27
C ALA A 125 14.10 5.23 -13.41
N VAL A 126 13.56 4.79 -12.26
CA VAL A 126 12.51 3.77 -12.17
C VAL A 126 11.31 4.34 -11.43
N THR A 127 10.12 4.03 -11.93
CA THR A 127 8.85 4.32 -11.26
C THR A 127 8.14 3.01 -10.96
N ILE A 128 7.79 2.83 -9.70
CA ILE A 128 6.96 1.74 -9.23
C ILE A 128 5.59 2.30 -8.89
N SER A 129 4.52 1.70 -9.42
CA SER A 129 3.16 2.02 -9.00
C SER A 129 2.39 0.78 -8.58
N ILE A 130 1.51 0.97 -7.59
CA ILE A 130 0.49 0.00 -7.18
C ILE A 130 -0.85 0.64 -7.45
N ASP A 131 -1.60 0.06 -8.39
CA ASP A 131 -2.87 0.57 -8.86
C ASP A 131 -3.99 -0.40 -8.51
N GLY A 132 -5.19 0.12 -8.24
CA GLY A 132 -6.40 -0.68 -8.03
C GLY A 132 -6.44 -1.45 -6.72
N TYR A 133 -5.62 -1.11 -5.72
CA TYR A 133 -5.67 -1.75 -4.42
C TYR A 133 -6.93 -1.32 -3.66
N GLU A 134 -7.64 -2.28 -3.07
CA GLU A 134 -8.88 -2.08 -2.34
C GLU A 134 -8.73 -2.42 -0.86
N TYR A 135 -9.20 -1.53 0.01
CA TYR A 135 -9.34 -1.84 1.42
C TYR A 135 -10.62 -2.65 1.66
N ARG A 136 -10.48 -3.95 1.95
CA ARG A 136 -11.60 -4.90 2.12
C ARG A 136 -11.89 -5.28 3.57
N ARG A 137 -10.93 -5.03 4.48
CA ARG A 137 -11.05 -5.42 5.89
C ARG A 137 -12.26 -4.76 6.54
N PHE A 138 -13.03 -5.55 7.27
CA PHE A 138 -14.28 -5.17 7.93
C PHE A 138 -15.44 -4.77 7.01
N MET A 139 -15.18 -4.46 5.72
CA MET A 139 -16.24 -4.03 4.81
C MET A 139 -17.28 -5.13 4.61
N SER A 140 -16.85 -6.37 4.44
CA SER A 140 -17.73 -7.54 4.27
C SER A 140 -18.63 -7.78 5.49
N TYR A 141 -18.10 -7.57 6.71
CA TYR A 141 -18.89 -7.73 7.94
C TYR A 141 -19.95 -6.65 8.11
N LEU A 142 -19.71 -5.48 7.55
CA LEU A 142 -20.64 -4.36 7.58
C LEU A 142 -21.60 -4.35 6.38
N GLY A 143 -21.45 -5.28 5.42
CA GLY A 143 -22.21 -5.27 4.17
C GLY A 143 -21.89 -4.07 3.28
N LEU A 144 -20.71 -3.47 3.42
CA LEU A 144 -20.26 -2.32 2.64
C LEU A 144 -19.35 -2.76 1.49
N ALA A 145 -19.36 -1.96 0.42
CA ALA A 145 -18.43 -2.15 -0.69
C ALA A 145 -16.98 -1.86 -0.26
N PRO A 146 -15.97 -2.54 -0.85
CA PRO A 146 -14.57 -2.22 -0.64
C PRO A 146 -14.26 -0.74 -0.95
N ILE A 147 -13.29 -0.17 -0.25
CA ILE A 147 -12.83 1.20 -0.50
C ILE A 147 -11.62 1.14 -1.42
N ALA A 148 -11.77 1.65 -2.64
CA ALA A 148 -10.64 1.81 -3.56
C ALA A 148 -9.67 2.85 -3.00
N LEU A 149 -8.38 2.47 -2.87
CA LEU A 149 -7.32 3.39 -2.50
C LEU A 149 -6.77 4.08 -3.76
N PRO A 150 -6.23 5.30 -3.64
CA PRO A 150 -5.56 5.94 -4.76
C PRO A 150 -4.30 5.18 -5.14
N ASN A 151 -3.81 5.45 -6.35
CA ASN A 151 -2.59 4.85 -6.84
C ASN A 151 -1.38 5.30 -6.01
N PHE A 152 -0.55 4.33 -5.64
CA PHE A 152 0.69 4.57 -4.91
C PHE A 152 1.83 4.56 -5.90
N THR A 153 2.57 5.66 -6.00
CA THR A 153 3.66 5.79 -6.98
C THR A 153 4.92 6.30 -6.30
N THR A 154 6.04 5.67 -6.60
CA THR A 154 7.37 6.10 -6.16
C THR A 154 8.32 6.09 -7.33
N THR A 155 9.01 7.21 -7.56
CA THR A 155 10.05 7.33 -8.58
C THR A 155 11.39 7.57 -7.90
N LEU A 156 12.40 6.78 -8.26
CA LEU A 156 13.79 6.94 -7.80
C LEU A 156 14.73 7.05 -9.00
N PRO A 157 15.78 7.88 -8.90
CA PRO A 157 16.88 7.84 -9.84
C PRO A 157 17.63 6.50 -9.70
N MET A 158 18.17 6.01 -10.80
CA MET A 158 18.99 4.80 -10.84
C MET A 158 20.46 5.17 -11.03
N GLU A 159 21.29 4.64 -10.13
CA GLU A 159 22.74 4.79 -10.22
C GLU A 159 23.31 3.42 -10.62
N GLY A 160 23.44 3.19 -11.92
CA GLY A 160 24.02 1.96 -12.44
C GLY A 160 23.09 0.74 -12.50
N ALA A 161 21.92 0.76 -11.89
CA ALA A 161 20.92 -0.35 -11.90
C ALA A 161 21.53 -1.75 -11.72
N GLY A 162 22.39 -1.89 -10.70
CA GLY A 162 23.12 -3.13 -10.45
C GLY A 162 24.19 -3.48 -11.49
N CYS A 163 24.44 -2.59 -12.45
CA CYS A 163 25.48 -2.78 -13.48
C CYS A 163 26.74 -1.99 -13.12
N ASP A 164 27.88 -2.63 -13.26
CA ASP A 164 29.20 -1.99 -13.17
C ASP A 164 29.72 -1.72 -14.59
N PRO A 165 29.74 -0.44 -15.04
CA PRO A 165 30.20 -0.11 -16.39
C PRO A 165 31.70 -0.36 -16.60
N GLU A 166 32.51 -0.38 -15.53
CA GLU A 166 33.94 -0.64 -15.61
C GLU A 166 34.25 -2.13 -15.77
N GLN A 167 33.44 -2.98 -15.15
CA GLN A 167 33.57 -4.45 -15.23
C GLN A 167 32.74 -5.05 -16.40
N GLY A 168 31.85 -4.27 -16.98
CA GLY A 168 30.95 -4.74 -18.03
C GLY A 168 29.99 -5.84 -17.58
N SER A 169 29.63 -5.87 -16.29
CA SER A 169 28.79 -6.91 -15.69
C SER A 169 27.65 -6.29 -14.89
N CYS A 170 26.50 -6.95 -14.89
CA CYS A 170 25.35 -6.57 -14.07
C CYS A 170 25.11 -7.64 -12.99
N SER A 171 24.75 -7.18 -11.78
CA SER A 171 24.32 -8.05 -10.68
C SER A 171 22.82 -8.34 -10.79
N PRO A 172 22.41 -9.61 -10.78
CA PRO A 172 21.01 -9.99 -10.90
C PRO A 172 20.17 -9.56 -9.70
#